data_4ee3c67f8123e2dcc4eb7b54fa1a71b1
#
_entry.id   4ee3c67f8123e2dcc4eb7b54fa1a71b1
#
_cell.length_a   1.000
_cell.length_b   1.000
_cell.length_c   1.000
_cell.angle_alpha   90.00
_cell.angle_beta   90.00
_cell.angle_gamma   90.00
#
_symmetry.space_group_name_H-M   'P 1'
#
loop_
_entity.id
_entity.type
_entity.pdbx_description
1 polymer ?
#
loop_
_entity_poly.entity_id
_entity_poly.type
_entity_poly.pdbx_seq_one_letter_code
_entity_poly.pdbx_strand_id
1 'polypeptide(L)'
;NFDGRHTYNNSPQGTYRKTTTIVGEFPPNAWGLYDMHGNVWEWCLDQFYQDYSAKPDRLKQDGSIAWNKENTFITPEIDFRLLRGGSWYCLPRYCRSAFRNRSNPLTRNLNHGFRVVYRGARI
;
A
#
# COMPACT_ATOMS: atom_id res chain seq x y z
N ASN A 1 -5.48 6.00 -10.03
CA ASN A 1 -6.93 6.09 -9.80
C ASN A 1 -7.23 6.43 -8.34
N PHE A 2 -7.63 7.65 -8.06
CA PHE A 2 -8.01 8.19 -6.75
C PHE A 2 -9.16 9.20 -6.93
N ASP A 3 -9.66 9.81 -5.86
CA ASP A 3 -10.69 10.86 -5.97
C ASP A 3 -10.09 12.13 -6.58
N GLY A 4 -10.14 12.22 -7.89
CA GLY A 4 -9.55 13.31 -8.68
C GLY A 4 -10.28 14.66 -8.55
N ARG A 5 -11.43 14.74 -7.87
CA ARG A 5 -12.10 16.01 -7.59
C ARG A 5 -11.29 16.89 -6.64
N HIS A 6 -10.38 16.29 -5.88
CA HIS A 6 -9.50 16.97 -4.96
C HIS A 6 -8.11 17.09 -5.56
N THR A 7 -7.52 18.26 -5.44
CA THR A 7 -6.18 18.54 -5.95
C THR A 7 -5.13 18.26 -4.88
N TYR A 8 -3.92 17.98 -5.32
CA TYR A 8 -2.75 17.87 -4.49
C TYR A 8 -1.62 18.72 -5.10
N ASN A 9 -1.03 19.58 -4.28
CA ASN A 9 0.09 20.42 -4.70
C ASN A 9 -0.21 21.26 -5.96
N ASN A 10 -1.38 21.93 -5.98
CA ASN A 10 -1.86 22.77 -7.10
C ASN A 10 -2.03 22.05 -8.45
N SER A 11 -2.12 20.73 -8.45
CA SER A 11 -2.41 19.98 -9.67
C SER A 11 -3.86 20.27 -10.16
N PRO A 12 -4.12 20.11 -11.46
CA PRO A 12 -5.48 20.24 -11.97
C PRO A 12 -6.41 19.17 -11.38
N GLN A 13 -7.69 19.47 -11.32
CA GLN A 13 -8.71 18.48 -10.96
C GLN A 13 -8.80 17.39 -12.03
N GLY A 14 -9.03 16.16 -11.56
CA GLY A 14 -9.24 15.00 -12.40
C GLY A 14 -10.60 14.35 -12.17
N THR A 15 -10.77 13.16 -12.68
CA THR A 15 -12.01 12.39 -12.59
C THR A 15 -12.07 11.57 -11.31
N TYR A 16 -13.21 11.55 -10.65
CA TYR A 16 -13.53 10.57 -9.62
C TYR A 16 -14.36 9.43 -10.21
N ARG A 17 -13.76 8.27 -10.40
CA ARG A 17 -14.39 7.12 -11.07
C ARG A 17 -15.32 6.30 -10.18
N LYS A 18 -15.23 6.45 -8.86
CA LYS A 18 -16.05 5.74 -7.85
C LYS A 18 -15.90 4.21 -7.87
N THR A 19 -14.89 3.69 -8.54
CA THR A 19 -14.61 2.27 -8.68
C THR A 19 -13.13 2.03 -8.99
N THR A 20 -12.72 0.79 -8.95
CA THR A 20 -11.41 0.35 -9.45
C THR A 20 -11.33 0.52 -10.97
N THR A 21 -10.11 0.61 -11.48
CA THR A 21 -9.79 0.55 -12.91
C THR A 21 -9.07 -0.77 -13.21
N ILE A 22 -9.03 -1.13 -14.47
CA ILE A 22 -8.22 -2.26 -14.93
C ILE A 22 -6.75 -1.97 -14.59
N VAL A 23 -6.05 -2.97 -14.07
CA VAL A 23 -4.62 -2.84 -13.75
C VAL A 23 -3.84 -2.52 -15.03
N GLY A 24 -3.00 -1.49 -14.95
CA GLY A 24 -2.21 -1.04 -16.09
C GLY A 24 -2.94 -0.10 -17.06
N GLU A 25 -4.14 0.36 -16.73
CA GLU A 25 -4.85 1.38 -17.54
C GLU A 25 -4.07 2.71 -17.62
N PHE A 26 -3.32 3.05 -16.57
CA PHE A 26 -2.47 4.23 -16.54
C PHE A 26 -1.02 3.87 -16.83
N PRO A 27 -0.22 4.81 -17.39
CA PRO A 27 1.19 4.56 -17.64
C PRO A 27 1.96 4.13 -16.39
N PRO A 28 2.96 3.25 -16.52
CA PRO A 28 3.83 2.87 -15.43
C PRO A 28 4.74 4.03 -14.99
N ASN A 29 5.29 3.91 -13.80
CA ASN A 29 6.37 4.78 -13.37
C ASN A 29 7.71 4.42 -14.07
N ALA A 30 8.79 5.16 -13.76
CA ALA A 30 10.11 4.96 -14.36
C ALA A 30 10.72 3.55 -14.11
N TRP A 31 10.19 2.79 -13.16
CA TRP A 31 10.60 1.40 -12.88
C TRP A 31 9.68 0.35 -13.50
N GLY A 32 8.74 0.76 -14.37
CA GLY A 32 7.79 -0.14 -14.99
C GLY A 32 6.67 -0.62 -14.06
N LEU A 33 6.45 0.02 -12.91
CA LEU A 33 5.43 -0.35 -11.94
C LEU A 33 4.14 0.44 -12.17
N TYR A 34 3.03 -0.29 -12.29
CA TYR A 34 1.69 0.26 -12.50
C TYR A 34 0.96 0.47 -11.18
N ASP A 35 0.03 1.41 -11.16
CA ASP A 35 -0.97 1.65 -10.11
C ASP A 35 -0.40 1.83 -8.69
N MET A 36 0.83 2.36 -8.57
CA MET A 36 1.51 2.58 -7.28
C MET A 36 0.84 3.68 -6.41
N HIS A 37 -0.08 4.46 -7.00
CA HIS A 37 -0.74 5.60 -6.34
C HIS A 37 -2.26 5.55 -6.57
N GLY A 38 -2.96 4.75 -5.78
CA GLY A 38 -4.41 4.61 -5.85
C GLY A 38 -4.85 3.23 -6.33
N ASN A 39 -6.01 3.16 -6.93
CA ASN A 39 -6.75 1.98 -7.32
C ASN A 39 -7.24 1.18 -6.11
N VAL A 40 -6.41 0.38 -5.47
CA VAL A 40 -6.73 -0.32 -4.21
C VAL A 40 -5.61 -0.14 -3.19
N TRP A 41 -5.96 -0.12 -1.91
CA TRP A 41 -5.00 -0.30 -0.84
C TRP A 41 -4.35 -1.66 -0.96
N GLU A 42 -3.04 -1.72 -0.95
CA GLU A 42 -2.29 -2.97 -1.08
C GLU A 42 -1.83 -3.47 0.30
N TRP A 43 -2.21 -4.69 0.64
CA TRP A 43 -1.76 -5.38 1.83
C TRP A 43 -0.25 -5.62 1.79
N CYS A 44 0.43 -5.28 2.89
CA CYS A 44 1.82 -5.65 3.12
C CYS A 44 1.90 -6.75 4.18
N LEU A 45 2.97 -7.54 4.11
CA LEU A 45 3.25 -8.57 5.13
C LEU A 45 3.61 -7.98 6.49
N ASP A 46 4.07 -6.71 6.52
CA ASP A 46 4.47 -6.04 7.75
C ASP A 46 3.28 -5.82 8.67
N GLN A 47 3.51 -5.98 9.97
CA GLN A 47 2.64 -5.42 10.99
C GLN A 47 2.67 -3.89 10.92
N PHE A 48 1.59 -3.26 11.34
CA PHE A 48 1.56 -1.82 11.46
C PHE A 48 2.19 -1.38 12.78
N TYR A 49 3.22 -0.56 12.71
CA TYR A 49 3.82 0.17 13.83
C TYR A 49 3.63 1.67 13.60
N GLN A 50 3.52 2.44 14.67
CA GLN A 50 3.26 3.89 14.58
C GLN A 50 4.32 4.60 13.74
N ASP A 51 5.57 4.22 13.91
CA ASP A 51 6.71 4.74 13.17
C ASP A 51 7.78 3.65 12.93
N TYR A 52 8.91 4.02 12.36
CA TYR A 52 10.03 3.11 12.09
C TYR A 52 11.16 3.18 13.12
N SER A 53 11.01 3.94 14.22
CA SER A 53 12.07 4.14 15.20
C SER A 53 12.53 2.83 15.84
N ALA A 54 11.59 1.95 16.15
CA ALA A 54 11.86 0.64 16.74
C ALA A 54 12.17 -0.47 15.73
N LYS A 55 12.27 -0.15 14.41
CA LYS A 55 12.60 -1.15 13.40
C LYS A 55 14.05 -1.62 13.58
N PRO A 56 14.31 -2.92 13.80
CA PRO A 56 15.68 -3.46 13.91
C PRO A 56 16.52 -3.13 12.70
N ASP A 57 17.81 -2.81 12.91
CA ASP A 57 18.70 -2.37 11.83
C ASP A 57 18.87 -3.42 10.74
N ARG A 58 18.89 -4.71 11.09
CA ARG A 58 18.89 -5.83 10.13
C ARG A 58 17.73 -5.76 9.13
N LEU A 59 16.55 -5.29 9.57
CA LEU A 59 15.36 -5.16 8.74
C LEU A 59 15.30 -3.83 7.99
N LYS A 60 16.08 -2.83 8.39
CA LYS A 60 16.24 -1.59 7.65
C LYS A 60 17.11 -1.78 6.40
N GLN A 61 18.09 -2.69 6.50
CA GLN A 61 19.03 -2.99 5.42
C GLN A 61 18.45 -3.98 4.39
N ASP A 62 17.66 -4.95 4.85
CA ASP A 62 17.00 -5.93 3.99
C ASP A 62 15.49 -5.69 3.95
N GLY A 63 15.04 -4.97 2.93
CA GLY A 63 13.62 -4.70 2.69
C GLY A 63 12.81 -5.93 2.24
N SER A 64 13.44 -7.08 2.03
CA SER A 64 12.76 -8.33 1.65
C SER A 64 12.12 -9.05 2.84
N ILE A 65 12.51 -8.68 4.07
CA ILE A 65 12.02 -9.30 5.30
C ILE A 65 10.92 -8.45 5.90
N ALA A 66 9.74 -9.02 6.08
CA ALA A 66 8.63 -8.37 6.72
C ALA A 66 8.91 -8.08 8.20
N TRP A 67 8.56 -6.88 8.64
CA TRP A 67 8.70 -6.47 10.04
C TRP A 67 7.50 -6.94 10.85
N ASN A 68 7.64 -8.09 11.49
CA ASN A 68 6.67 -8.68 12.39
C ASN A 68 7.28 -8.90 13.78
N LYS A 69 6.46 -8.95 14.81
CA LYS A 69 6.91 -9.41 16.12
C LYS A 69 7.39 -10.85 16.00
N GLU A 70 8.58 -11.12 16.51
CA GLU A 70 9.10 -12.49 16.55
C GLU A 70 8.15 -13.36 17.40
N ASN A 71 7.81 -14.55 16.88
CA ASN A 71 7.02 -15.59 17.55
C ASN A 71 5.55 -15.27 17.90
N THR A 72 4.93 -14.26 17.33
CA THR A 72 3.48 -14.14 17.46
C THR A 72 2.80 -14.83 16.29
N PHE A 73 2.08 -15.93 16.58
CA PHE A 73 1.01 -16.36 15.69
C PHE A 73 0.15 -15.13 15.38
N ILE A 74 -0.20 -14.95 14.12
CA ILE A 74 -1.11 -13.87 13.71
C ILE A 74 -2.41 -14.12 14.47
N THR A 75 -2.62 -13.36 15.55
CA THR A 75 -3.94 -13.29 16.19
C THR A 75 -4.70 -12.21 15.42
N PRO A 76 -5.70 -12.58 14.62
CA PRO A 76 -6.42 -11.63 13.76
C PRO A 76 -7.07 -10.50 14.56
N GLU A 77 -7.22 -10.69 15.86
CA GLU A 77 -7.96 -9.81 16.75
C GLU A 77 -7.16 -8.58 17.22
N ILE A 78 -5.83 -8.61 17.13
CA ILE A 78 -4.99 -7.58 17.77
C ILE A 78 -4.00 -6.92 16.80
N ASP A 79 -3.61 -7.59 15.72
CA ASP A 79 -2.52 -7.13 14.86
C ASP A 79 -3.00 -6.48 13.57
N PHE A 80 -2.96 -5.16 13.53
CA PHE A 80 -3.15 -4.45 12.28
C PHE A 80 -2.01 -4.73 11.29
N ARG A 81 -2.36 -4.92 10.04
CA ARG A 81 -1.41 -5.02 8.93
C ARG A 81 -1.30 -3.71 8.19
N LEU A 82 -0.10 -3.47 7.66
CA LEU A 82 0.20 -2.29 6.89
C LEU A 82 -0.51 -2.33 5.54
N LEU A 83 -1.09 -1.19 5.16
CA LEU A 83 -1.64 -0.93 3.83
C LEU A 83 -0.89 0.22 3.17
N ARG A 84 -0.65 0.10 1.87
CA ARG A 84 0.07 1.09 1.08
C ARG A 84 -0.68 1.47 -0.19
N GLY A 85 -0.25 2.57 -0.83
CA GLY A 85 -0.66 2.97 -2.16
C GLY A 85 -1.91 3.85 -2.24
N GLY A 86 -2.80 3.80 -1.27
CA GLY A 86 -4.11 4.45 -1.37
C GLY A 86 -5.09 3.67 -2.25
N SER A 87 -6.23 4.27 -2.55
CA SER A 87 -7.27 3.61 -3.36
C SER A 87 -8.08 4.62 -4.16
N TRP A 88 -8.94 4.13 -5.05
CA TRP A 88 -9.86 4.94 -5.85
C TRP A 88 -10.76 5.87 -5.01
N TYR A 89 -11.01 5.51 -3.76
CA TYR A 89 -11.83 6.28 -2.82
C TYR A 89 -11.05 7.36 -2.06
N CYS A 90 -9.73 7.34 -2.13
CA CYS A 90 -8.86 8.19 -1.30
C CYS A 90 -8.65 9.57 -1.91
N LEU A 91 -8.48 10.56 -1.03
CA LEU A 91 -7.89 11.84 -1.42
C LEU A 91 -6.42 11.63 -1.86
N PRO A 92 -5.90 12.44 -2.79
CA PRO A 92 -4.53 12.29 -3.31
C PRO A 92 -3.44 12.20 -2.23
N ARG A 93 -3.60 12.96 -1.14
CA ARG A 93 -2.64 12.95 -0.02
C ARG A 93 -2.44 11.60 0.63
N TYR A 94 -3.42 10.70 0.54
CA TYR A 94 -3.35 9.34 1.07
C TYR A 94 -2.71 8.35 0.09
N CYS A 95 -2.59 8.73 -1.18
CA CYS A 95 -1.96 7.92 -2.21
C CYS A 95 -0.45 8.15 -2.33
N ARG A 96 0.15 9.02 -1.49
CA ARG A 96 1.60 9.26 -1.50
C ARG A 96 2.37 8.00 -1.11
N SER A 97 3.54 7.80 -1.72
CA SER A 97 4.40 6.65 -1.39
C SER A 97 4.83 6.60 0.09
N ALA A 98 4.91 7.73 0.78
CA ALA A 98 5.21 7.77 2.21
C ALA A 98 4.01 7.48 3.11
N PHE A 99 2.77 7.52 2.59
CA PHE A 99 1.60 7.34 3.44
C PHE A 99 1.44 5.87 3.85
N ARG A 100 1.14 5.67 5.11
CA ARG A 100 0.95 4.35 5.73
C ARG A 100 -0.43 4.28 6.32
N ASN A 101 -1.18 3.27 5.97
CA ASN A 101 -2.47 2.96 6.57
C ASN A 101 -2.44 1.57 7.21
N ARG A 102 -3.47 1.24 7.94
CA ARG A 102 -3.61 -0.06 8.61
C ARG A 102 -5.02 -0.58 8.50
N SER A 103 -5.16 -1.89 8.50
CA SER A 103 -6.45 -2.56 8.65
C SER A 103 -6.31 -3.87 9.41
N ASN A 104 -7.41 -4.32 9.99
CA ASN A 104 -7.46 -5.66 10.56
C ASN A 104 -7.41 -6.69 9.42
N PRO A 105 -6.59 -7.76 9.50
CA PRO A 105 -6.45 -8.78 8.46
C PRO A 105 -7.77 -9.45 8.04
N LEU A 106 -8.76 -9.49 8.91
CA LEU A 106 -10.08 -10.05 8.62
C LEU A 106 -10.97 -9.08 7.83
N THR A 107 -10.56 -7.82 7.68
CA THR A 107 -11.35 -6.83 6.94
C THR A 107 -11.36 -7.14 5.45
N ARG A 108 -12.54 -7.29 4.89
CA ARG A 108 -12.76 -7.37 3.45
C ARG A 108 -13.40 -6.07 2.98
N ASN A 109 -12.78 -5.42 2.01
CA ASN A 109 -13.26 -4.14 1.50
C ASN A 109 -13.07 -4.06 -0.01
N LEU A 110 -13.98 -3.35 -0.69
CA LEU A 110 -13.96 -3.17 -2.15
C LEU A 110 -12.74 -2.37 -2.65
N ASN A 111 -12.06 -1.70 -1.76
CA ASN A 111 -10.88 -0.90 -2.07
C ASN A 111 -9.58 -1.46 -1.46
N HIS A 112 -9.58 -2.74 -1.04
CA HIS A 112 -8.40 -3.47 -0.58
C HIS A 112 -8.01 -4.54 -1.60
N GLY A 113 -6.73 -4.71 -1.82
CA GLY A 113 -6.14 -5.71 -2.70
C GLY A 113 -4.73 -6.07 -2.25
N PHE A 114 -3.97 -6.70 -3.12
CA PHE A 114 -2.58 -7.06 -2.85
C PHE A 114 -1.78 -7.08 -4.14
N ARG A 115 -0.47 -7.02 -4.00
CA ARG A 115 0.50 -7.15 -5.09
C ARG A 115 1.49 -8.25 -4.73
N VAL A 116 1.68 -9.21 -5.63
CA VAL A 116 2.70 -10.25 -5.48
C VAL A 116 4.02 -9.75 -6.06
N VAL A 117 5.09 -9.91 -5.28
CA VAL A 117 6.46 -9.69 -5.75
C VAL A 117 7.13 -11.05 -5.87
N TYR A 118 7.53 -11.41 -7.09
CA TYR A 118 8.32 -12.59 -7.35
C TYR A 118 9.79 -12.20 -7.49
N ARG A 119 10.63 -12.76 -6.63
CA ARG A 119 12.08 -12.67 -6.76
C ARG A 119 12.59 -13.94 -7.43
N GLY A 120 12.87 -13.85 -8.72
CA GLY A 120 13.52 -14.96 -9.43
C GLY A 120 14.84 -15.34 -8.77
N ALA A 121 15.15 -16.65 -8.72
CA ALA A 121 16.48 -17.09 -8.35
C ALA A 121 17.48 -16.47 -9.34
N ARG A 122 18.52 -15.85 -8.83
CA ARG A 122 19.68 -15.54 -9.68
C ARG A 122 20.30 -16.90 -10.04
N ILE A 123 20.17 -17.29 -11.30
CA ILE A 123 20.92 -18.40 -11.88
C ILE A 123 22.38 -17.95 -12.02
#